data_e7ed858a06c461ae479b923d67c2a1fd
#
_entry.id   e7ed858a06c461ae479b923d67c2a1fd
#
_cell.length_a   1.000
_cell.length_b   1.000
_cell.length_c   1.000
_cell.angle_alpha   90.00
_cell.angle_beta   90.00
_cell.angle_gamma   90.00
#
_symmetry.space_group_name_H-M   'P 1'
#
loop_
_entity.id
_entity.type
_entity.pdbx_description
1 polymer ?
#
loop_
_entity_poly.entity_id
_entity_poly.type
_entity_poly.pdbx_seq_one_letter_code
_entity_poly.pdbx_strand_id
1 'polypeptide(L)'
;MINEQLVWAIFFIPLASFCVLALLVRPFFNSYSYISGPIAVVSIGIAFILSLLTFFEIATNSNHNLVSEPNSWLEIGDFHFTVGILMDPLTAVMLVVVTGVSLMVQIYSMGYMKPPNHGSGNAQNHGPEELGKPVYARYFAYMSLFTASMLGLVMAANVVQLFVFWELVGLCSYLLIGFWFHRPAAAAAAKKAFIVTRVGDFGFLIALMYLFFKTSTESENYLEISVINANLPGLVDAGVITAGALTLIALGMFIGAIGKSGQFPLHTWLPDAMEGPTPVSALIHAATMVTAGVFLVARFFPIFEHSPDVMMIVTIIGGVTAIFAATMGLVANDIKRV
;
A
#
# COMPACT_ATOMS: atom_id res chain seq x y z
N MET A 1 19.91 -18.33 -8.54
CA MET A 1 19.89 -17.01 -7.83
C MET A 1 19.13 -16.02 -8.69
N ILE A 2 18.03 -15.50 -8.18
CA ILE A 2 17.32 -14.38 -8.85
C ILE A 2 18.23 -13.16 -8.78
N ASN A 3 18.46 -12.55 -9.93
CA ASN A 3 19.23 -11.33 -10.04
C ASN A 3 18.39 -10.16 -9.42
N GLU A 4 19.03 -9.26 -8.72
CA GLU A 4 18.44 -8.03 -8.17
C GLU A 4 17.57 -7.27 -9.22
N GLN A 5 18.03 -7.23 -10.47
CA GLN A 5 17.29 -6.63 -11.57
C GLN A 5 15.91 -7.26 -11.82
N LEU A 6 15.77 -8.57 -11.60
CA LEU A 6 14.48 -9.26 -11.71
C LEU A 6 13.53 -8.89 -10.57
N VAL A 7 14.08 -8.62 -9.39
CA VAL A 7 13.29 -8.16 -8.24
C VAL A 7 12.78 -6.73 -8.49
N TRP A 8 13.63 -5.83 -9.00
CA TRP A 8 13.21 -4.50 -9.42
C TRP A 8 12.13 -4.54 -10.52
N ALA A 9 12.17 -5.53 -11.41
CA ALA A 9 11.17 -5.70 -12.45
C ALA A 9 9.75 -5.92 -11.89
N ILE A 10 9.61 -6.52 -10.70
CA ILE A 10 8.31 -6.69 -10.02
C ILE A 10 7.62 -5.32 -9.81
N PHE A 11 8.39 -4.30 -9.48
CA PHE A 11 7.90 -2.93 -9.29
C PHE A 11 7.77 -2.17 -10.62
N PHE A 12 8.81 -2.22 -11.47
CA PHE A 12 8.86 -1.40 -12.68
C PHE A 12 7.88 -1.83 -13.76
N ILE A 13 7.51 -3.11 -13.87
CA ILE A 13 6.58 -3.58 -14.90
C ILE A 13 5.17 -3.00 -14.70
N PRO A 14 4.54 -3.05 -13.51
CA PRO A 14 3.26 -2.37 -13.27
C PRO A 14 3.35 -0.84 -13.39
N LEU A 15 4.46 -0.24 -12.98
CA LEU A 15 4.70 1.19 -13.14
C LEU A 15 4.80 1.60 -14.62
N ALA A 16 5.53 0.83 -15.43
CA ALA A 16 5.60 1.04 -16.87
C ALA A 16 4.22 0.89 -17.54
N SER A 17 3.44 -0.12 -17.12
CA SER A 17 2.05 -0.27 -17.56
C SER A 17 1.22 0.99 -17.26
N PHE A 18 1.32 1.55 -16.05
CA PHE A 18 0.68 2.83 -15.73
C PHE A 18 1.13 3.95 -16.67
N CYS A 19 2.44 4.13 -16.88
CA CYS A 19 2.96 5.17 -17.77
C CYS A 19 2.42 5.00 -19.21
N VAL A 20 2.43 3.80 -19.76
CA VAL A 20 1.88 3.51 -21.08
C VAL A 20 0.38 3.84 -21.15
N LEU A 21 -0.39 3.40 -20.16
CA LEU A 21 -1.84 3.62 -20.14
C LEU A 21 -2.21 5.08 -19.93
N ALA A 22 -1.52 5.78 -19.01
CA ALA A 22 -1.83 7.17 -18.66
C ALA A 22 -1.32 8.17 -19.69
N LEU A 23 -0.11 7.96 -20.23
CA LEU A 23 0.58 8.95 -21.07
C LEU A 23 0.44 8.68 -22.57
N LEU A 24 0.18 7.43 -22.99
CA LEU A 24 0.07 7.07 -24.40
C LEU A 24 -1.35 6.66 -24.77
N VAL A 25 -1.93 5.65 -24.11
CA VAL A 25 -3.23 5.09 -24.52
C VAL A 25 -4.35 6.10 -24.27
N ARG A 26 -4.41 6.69 -23.10
CA ARG A 26 -5.48 7.62 -22.73
C ARG A 26 -5.51 8.90 -23.60
N PRO A 27 -4.40 9.62 -23.83
CA PRO A 27 -4.42 10.86 -24.62
C PRO A 27 -4.45 10.64 -26.14
N PHE A 28 -3.70 9.64 -26.65
CA PHE A 28 -3.47 9.50 -28.10
C PHE A 28 -4.25 8.34 -28.74
N PHE A 29 -4.47 7.25 -28.00
CA PHE A 29 -5.08 6.03 -28.51
C PHE A 29 -6.39 5.66 -27.86
N ASN A 30 -7.21 6.66 -27.53
CA ASN A 30 -8.47 6.46 -26.82
C ASN A 30 -9.46 5.53 -27.55
N SER A 31 -9.40 5.48 -28.87
CA SER A 31 -10.18 4.52 -29.69
C SER A 31 -9.85 3.05 -29.38
N TYR A 32 -8.64 2.78 -28.92
CA TYR A 32 -8.13 1.46 -28.54
C TYR A 32 -8.12 1.24 -27.03
N SER A 33 -8.94 1.99 -26.27
CA SER A 33 -8.98 1.89 -24.82
C SER A 33 -9.22 0.46 -24.28
N TYR A 34 -9.85 -0.41 -25.07
CA TYR A 34 -10.10 -1.81 -24.72
C TYR A 34 -8.80 -2.64 -24.50
N ILE A 35 -7.68 -2.20 -25.06
CA ILE A 35 -6.36 -2.85 -24.87
C ILE A 35 -5.81 -2.60 -23.46
N SER A 36 -6.30 -1.58 -22.74
CA SER A 36 -5.81 -1.21 -21.41
C SER A 36 -5.94 -2.34 -20.39
N GLY A 37 -7.05 -3.08 -20.42
CA GLY A 37 -7.25 -4.22 -19.54
C GLY A 37 -6.22 -5.33 -19.75
N PRO A 38 -6.08 -5.88 -20.98
CA PRO A 38 -5.05 -6.85 -21.30
C PRO A 38 -3.62 -6.42 -20.95
N ILE A 39 -3.24 -5.16 -21.24
CA ILE A 39 -1.91 -4.62 -20.89
C ILE A 39 -1.69 -4.68 -19.37
N ALA A 40 -2.65 -4.22 -18.58
CA ALA A 40 -2.56 -4.22 -17.13
C ALA A 40 -2.50 -5.66 -16.59
N VAL A 41 -3.34 -6.57 -17.08
CA VAL A 41 -3.37 -7.98 -16.65
C VAL A 41 -2.07 -8.71 -16.99
N VAL A 42 -1.53 -8.52 -18.18
CA VAL A 42 -0.24 -9.13 -18.56
C VAL A 42 0.89 -8.59 -17.69
N SER A 43 0.92 -7.28 -17.46
CA SER A 43 1.91 -6.62 -16.61
C SER A 43 1.92 -7.20 -15.20
N ILE A 44 0.76 -7.27 -14.55
CA ILE A 44 0.68 -7.80 -13.19
C ILE A 44 0.86 -9.32 -13.14
N GLY A 45 0.48 -10.04 -14.21
CA GLY A 45 0.73 -11.48 -14.36
C GLY A 45 2.22 -11.80 -14.38
N ILE A 46 3.02 -11.01 -15.10
CA ILE A 46 4.49 -11.15 -15.10
C ILE A 46 5.04 -10.84 -13.71
N ALA A 47 4.58 -9.75 -13.08
CA ALA A 47 5.01 -9.42 -11.72
C ALA A 47 4.65 -10.51 -10.71
N PHE A 48 3.50 -11.18 -10.85
CA PHE A 48 3.09 -12.29 -10.01
C PHE A 48 4.01 -13.51 -10.16
N ILE A 49 4.34 -13.88 -11.41
CA ILE A 49 5.27 -14.99 -11.67
C ILE A 49 6.65 -14.70 -11.06
N LEU A 50 7.17 -13.48 -11.23
CA LEU A 50 8.43 -13.06 -10.62
C LEU A 50 8.36 -13.08 -9.08
N SER A 51 7.24 -12.66 -8.50
CA SER A 51 7.02 -12.71 -7.05
C SER A 51 7.01 -14.15 -6.52
N LEU A 52 6.39 -15.09 -7.23
CA LEU A 52 6.42 -16.51 -6.88
C LEU A 52 7.83 -17.07 -6.94
N LEU A 53 8.58 -16.77 -8.01
CA LEU A 53 9.98 -17.22 -8.14
C LEU A 53 10.83 -16.68 -6.98
N THR A 54 10.69 -15.39 -6.65
CA THR A 54 11.39 -14.78 -5.53
C THR A 54 11.01 -15.42 -4.19
N PHE A 55 9.73 -15.70 -3.99
CA PHE A 55 9.23 -16.37 -2.79
C PHE A 55 9.86 -17.76 -2.62
N PHE A 56 9.87 -18.59 -3.68
CA PHE A 56 10.46 -19.91 -3.62
C PHE A 56 11.97 -19.86 -3.38
N GLU A 57 12.67 -18.90 -3.94
CA GLU A 57 14.11 -18.74 -3.71
C GLU A 57 14.40 -18.36 -2.26
N ILE A 58 13.68 -17.39 -1.69
CA ILE A 58 13.85 -17.02 -0.27
C ILE A 58 13.47 -18.18 0.65
N ALA A 59 12.42 -18.93 0.33
CA ALA A 59 11.99 -20.09 1.12
C ALA A 59 13.02 -21.24 1.12
N THR A 60 13.76 -21.40 0.03
CA THR A 60 14.76 -22.49 -0.13
C THR A 60 16.18 -22.08 0.25
N ASN A 61 16.46 -20.78 0.31
CA ASN A 61 17.78 -20.27 0.65
C ASN A 61 18.01 -20.30 2.18
N SER A 62 19.14 -20.80 2.62
CA SER A 62 19.48 -20.91 4.04
C SER A 62 19.58 -19.57 4.77
N ASN A 63 19.91 -18.50 4.06
CA ASN A 63 20.02 -17.16 4.66
C ASN A 63 18.70 -16.38 4.69
N HIS A 64 17.65 -16.85 4.00
CA HIS A 64 16.31 -16.25 3.92
C HIS A 64 16.25 -14.73 3.60
N ASN A 65 17.35 -14.11 3.22
CA ASN A 65 17.46 -12.70 2.90
C ASN A 65 18.24 -12.50 1.60
N LEU A 66 17.72 -11.62 0.74
CA LEU A 66 18.46 -11.04 -0.37
C LEU A 66 18.67 -9.56 -0.03
N VAL A 67 19.88 -9.23 0.40
CA VAL A 67 20.25 -7.83 0.67
C VAL A 67 20.81 -7.26 -0.63
N SER A 68 20.13 -6.27 -1.18
CA SER A 68 20.67 -5.43 -2.23
C SER A 68 21.50 -4.32 -1.58
N GLU A 69 22.68 -4.06 -2.12
CA GLU A 69 23.41 -2.86 -1.70
C GLU A 69 22.59 -1.61 -2.07
N PRO A 70 22.30 -0.74 -1.08
CA PRO A 70 21.48 0.42 -1.35
C PRO A 70 22.23 1.40 -2.28
N ASN A 71 21.57 1.83 -3.33
CA ASN A 71 22.12 2.85 -4.22
C ASN A 71 21.93 4.23 -3.61
N SER A 72 23.02 5.00 -3.46
CA SER A 72 22.91 6.41 -3.06
C SER A 72 22.18 7.20 -4.15
N TRP A 73 21.08 7.84 -3.79
CA TRP A 73 20.26 8.64 -4.70
C TRP A 73 20.50 10.14 -4.51
N LEU A 74 20.65 10.56 -3.26
CA LEU A 74 20.86 11.96 -2.90
C LEU A 74 21.83 12.06 -1.73
N GLU A 75 22.88 12.86 -1.92
CA GLU A 75 23.89 13.15 -0.90
C GLU A 75 23.92 14.67 -0.65
N ILE A 76 23.60 15.08 0.57
CA ILE A 76 23.62 16.50 0.97
C ILE A 76 24.43 16.62 2.27
N GLY A 77 25.72 16.97 2.17
CA GLY A 77 26.62 16.98 3.32
C GLY A 77 26.75 15.57 3.90
N ASP A 78 26.50 15.42 5.19
CA ASP A 78 26.53 14.12 5.88
C ASP A 78 25.23 13.32 5.72
N PHE A 79 24.28 13.83 4.94
CA PHE A 79 22.99 13.18 4.73
C PHE A 79 23.01 12.34 3.45
N HIS A 80 22.97 11.01 3.62
CA HIS A 80 22.93 10.02 2.54
C HIS A 80 21.54 9.43 2.39
N PHE A 81 20.90 9.73 1.26
CA PHE A 81 19.59 9.16 0.94
C PHE A 81 19.77 8.00 -0.03
N THR A 82 19.50 6.79 0.46
CA THR A 82 19.63 5.55 -0.32
C THR A 82 18.29 5.07 -0.82
N VAL A 83 18.24 4.45 -1.99
CA VAL A 83 17.09 3.72 -2.52
C VAL A 83 17.52 2.27 -2.73
N GLY A 84 16.82 1.36 -2.09
CA GLY A 84 17.16 -0.06 -2.13
C GLY A 84 15.92 -0.96 -2.02
N ILE A 85 16.18 -2.25 -2.06
CA ILE A 85 15.18 -3.31 -1.87
C ILE A 85 15.53 -4.09 -0.60
N LEU A 86 14.57 -4.22 0.29
CA LEU A 86 14.64 -5.14 1.42
C LEU A 86 13.82 -6.39 1.07
N MET A 87 14.52 -7.49 0.82
CA MET A 87 13.92 -8.78 0.51
C MET A 87 14.15 -9.78 1.64
N ASP A 88 13.12 -9.96 2.44
CA ASP A 88 13.03 -10.92 3.52
C ASP A 88 11.76 -11.78 3.37
N PRO A 89 11.51 -12.77 4.21
CA PRO A 89 10.31 -13.61 4.16
C PRO A 89 9.01 -12.81 4.22
N LEU A 90 8.96 -11.73 5.01
CA LEU A 90 7.78 -10.87 5.11
C LEU A 90 7.48 -10.16 3.79
N THR A 91 8.52 -9.59 3.17
CA THR A 91 8.41 -8.97 1.82
C THR A 91 7.96 -10.00 0.79
N ALA A 92 8.57 -11.18 0.77
CA ALA A 92 8.27 -12.23 -0.21
C ALA A 92 6.80 -12.67 -0.15
N VAL A 93 6.28 -12.93 1.06
CA VAL A 93 4.87 -13.27 1.26
C VAL A 93 3.96 -12.13 0.79
N MET A 94 4.26 -10.89 1.17
CA MET A 94 3.46 -9.74 0.79
C MET A 94 3.46 -9.48 -0.71
N LEU A 95 4.58 -9.69 -1.40
CA LEU A 95 4.64 -9.59 -2.87
C LEU A 95 3.70 -10.57 -3.55
N VAL A 96 3.68 -11.84 -3.10
CA VAL A 96 2.77 -12.86 -3.65
C VAL A 96 1.31 -12.49 -3.38
N VAL A 97 0.97 -12.04 -2.17
CA VAL A 97 -0.40 -11.63 -1.82
C VAL A 97 -0.84 -10.43 -2.67
N VAL A 98 -0.03 -9.37 -2.72
CA VAL A 98 -0.37 -8.15 -3.47
C VAL A 98 -0.52 -8.43 -4.96
N THR A 99 0.43 -9.12 -5.57
CA THR A 99 0.41 -9.39 -7.02
C THR A 99 -0.68 -10.38 -7.39
N GLY A 100 -0.88 -11.43 -6.58
CA GLY A 100 -1.90 -12.44 -6.82
C GLY A 100 -3.33 -11.90 -6.73
N VAL A 101 -3.65 -11.17 -5.67
CA VAL A 101 -4.97 -10.53 -5.53
C VAL A 101 -5.17 -9.46 -6.60
N SER A 102 -4.15 -8.63 -6.88
CA SER A 102 -4.24 -7.63 -7.95
C SER A 102 -4.51 -8.25 -9.31
N LEU A 103 -3.87 -9.39 -9.63
CA LEU A 103 -4.11 -10.12 -10.87
C LEU A 103 -5.56 -10.58 -10.99
N MET A 104 -6.10 -11.23 -9.97
CA MET A 104 -7.49 -11.70 -9.95
C MET A 104 -8.48 -10.54 -10.09
N VAL A 105 -8.24 -9.45 -9.36
CA VAL A 105 -9.08 -8.25 -9.41
C VAL A 105 -9.03 -7.58 -10.78
N GLN A 106 -7.86 -7.49 -11.41
CA GLN A 106 -7.74 -6.87 -12.74
C GLN A 106 -8.38 -7.73 -13.84
N ILE A 107 -8.27 -9.07 -13.76
CA ILE A 107 -9.00 -9.97 -14.67
C ILE A 107 -10.52 -9.78 -14.53
N TYR A 108 -11.03 -9.77 -13.29
CA TYR A 108 -12.44 -9.52 -13.01
C TYR A 108 -12.89 -8.15 -13.54
N SER A 109 -12.04 -7.13 -13.38
CA SER A 109 -12.33 -5.76 -13.81
C SER A 109 -12.50 -5.61 -15.31
N MET A 110 -11.88 -6.46 -16.13
CA MET A 110 -12.09 -6.44 -17.58
C MET A 110 -13.55 -6.70 -17.96
N GLY A 111 -14.23 -7.59 -17.23
CA GLY A 111 -15.66 -7.83 -17.42
C GLY A 111 -16.52 -6.75 -16.76
N TYR A 112 -16.18 -6.34 -15.53
CA TYR A 112 -16.92 -5.36 -14.74
C TYR A 112 -16.99 -3.98 -15.39
N MET A 113 -15.89 -3.52 -16.01
CA MET A 113 -15.77 -2.19 -16.63
C MET A 113 -16.16 -2.18 -18.11
N LYS A 114 -16.59 -3.32 -18.70
CA LYS A 114 -17.10 -3.35 -20.07
C LYS A 114 -18.43 -2.58 -20.17
N PRO A 115 -18.60 -1.67 -21.16
CA PRO A 115 -19.89 -1.07 -21.39
C PRO A 115 -20.91 -2.17 -21.76
N PRO A 116 -22.16 -2.09 -21.27
CA PRO A 116 -23.21 -3.04 -21.64
C PRO A 116 -23.41 -2.99 -23.16
N ASN A 117 -23.50 -4.16 -23.80
CA ASN A 117 -23.90 -4.24 -25.21
C ASN A 117 -25.33 -3.64 -25.35
N HIS A 118 -25.52 -2.73 -26.27
CA HIS A 118 -26.83 -2.20 -26.63
C HIS A 118 -27.81 -3.36 -26.93
N GLY A 119 -28.63 -3.76 -25.94
CA GLY A 119 -29.62 -4.83 -26.12
C GLY A 119 -30.04 -5.59 -24.85
N SER A 120 -29.32 -5.48 -23.76
CA SER A 120 -29.70 -6.13 -22.51
C SER A 120 -30.47 -5.15 -21.61
N GLY A 121 -31.82 -5.29 -21.64
CA GLY A 121 -32.76 -4.42 -20.96
C GLY A 121 -32.84 -4.54 -19.43
N ASN A 122 -31.77 -4.86 -18.74
CA ASN A 122 -31.68 -4.83 -17.28
C ASN A 122 -30.75 -3.70 -16.81
N ALA A 123 -31.29 -2.50 -16.84
CA ALA A 123 -30.66 -1.25 -16.41
C ALA A 123 -30.54 -1.11 -14.88
N GLN A 124 -30.08 -2.11 -14.16
CA GLN A 124 -29.69 -1.98 -12.74
C GLN A 124 -28.18 -1.99 -12.52
N ASN A 125 -27.41 -2.19 -13.57
CA ASN A 125 -25.97 -1.99 -13.48
C ASN A 125 -25.68 -0.50 -13.65
N HIS A 126 -25.32 0.16 -12.56
CA HIS A 126 -24.69 1.49 -12.53
C HIS A 126 -23.32 1.45 -13.26
N GLY A 127 -23.33 0.95 -14.49
CA GLY A 127 -22.19 0.86 -15.40
C GLY A 127 -21.90 2.20 -16.07
N PRO A 128 -20.79 2.30 -16.78
CA PRO A 128 -20.21 3.51 -17.32
C PRO A 128 -20.94 4.13 -18.52
N GLU A 129 -22.25 3.95 -18.69
CA GLU A 129 -23.00 4.52 -19.81
C GLU A 129 -22.89 6.05 -19.94
N GLU A 130 -22.63 6.74 -18.80
CA GLU A 130 -22.51 8.21 -18.78
C GLU A 130 -21.10 8.73 -19.11
N LEU A 131 -20.07 7.88 -19.20
CA LEU A 131 -18.67 8.32 -19.12
C LEU A 131 -17.78 7.99 -20.32
N GLY A 132 -18.28 7.40 -21.40
CA GLY A 132 -17.53 7.18 -22.64
C GLY A 132 -16.22 6.38 -22.52
N LYS A 133 -15.59 6.06 -23.65
CA LYS A 133 -14.36 5.24 -23.77
C LYS A 133 -13.16 5.64 -22.89
N PRO A 134 -12.92 6.92 -22.53
CA PRO A 134 -11.75 7.30 -21.72
C PRO A 134 -11.76 6.77 -20.29
N VAL A 135 -12.89 6.30 -19.79
CA VAL A 135 -13.04 5.79 -18.43
C VAL A 135 -12.32 4.46 -18.22
N TYR A 136 -12.38 3.58 -19.22
CA TYR A 136 -11.77 2.25 -19.15
C TYR A 136 -10.22 2.34 -19.02
N ALA A 137 -9.57 3.12 -19.86
CA ALA A 137 -8.13 3.34 -19.80
C ALA A 137 -7.69 4.00 -18.47
N ARG A 138 -8.46 5.01 -18.01
CA ARG A 138 -8.21 5.68 -16.72
C ARG A 138 -8.28 4.70 -15.54
N TYR A 139 -9.26 3.79 -15.56
CA TYR A 139 -9.43 2.80 -14.52
C TYR A 139 -8.19 1.90 -14.39
N PHE A 140 -7.76 1.28 -15.49
CA PHE A 140 -6.61 0.38 -15.48
C PHE A 140 -5.29 1.11 -15.21
N ALA A 141 -5.16 2.37 -15.65
CA ALA A 141 -4.01 3.20 -15.28
C ALA A 141 -3.93 3.40 -13.76
N TYR A 142 -5.03 3.79 -13.12
CA TYR A 142 -5.06 3.97 -11.66
C TYR A 142 -4.83 2.66 -10.88
N MET A 143 -5.38 1.54 -11.38
CA MET A 143 -5.14 0.23 -10.78
C MET A 143 -3.68 -0.19 -10.88
N SER A 144 -3.03 0.04 -12.02
CA SER A 144 -1.60 -0.25 -12.21
C SER A 144 -0.71 0.62 -11.31
N LEU A 145 -1.01 1.93 -11.21
CA LEU A 145 -0.28 2.82 -10.30
C LEU A 145 -0.44 2.41 -8.84
N PHE A 146 -1.67 2.06 -8.43
CA PHE A 146 -1.95 1.63 -7.07
C PHE A 146 -1.19 0.35 -6.71
N THR A 147 -1.18 -0.64 -7.61
CA THR A 147 -0.43 -1.88 -7.41
C THR A 147 1.07 -1.61 -7.36
N ALA A 148 1.61 -0.80 -8.28
CA ALA A 148 3.02 -0.42 -8.25
C ALA A 148 3.38 0.31 -6.95
N SER A 149 2.54 1.22 -6.48
CA SER A 149 2.75 1.94 -5.21
C SER A 149 2.82 0.99 -4.01
N MET A 150 1.95 -0.02 -3.97
CA MET A 150 1.97 -1.01 -2.91
C MET A 150 3.21 -1.92 -2.98
N LEU A 151 3.62 -2.32 -4.18
CA LEU A 151 4.85 -3.09 -4.38
C LEU A 151 6.08 -2.28 -3.94
N GLY A 152 6.17 -1.00 -4.30
CA GLY A 152 7.23 -0.11 -3.85
C GLY A 152 7.26 0.07 -2.32
N LEU A 153 6.10 0.11 -1.66
CA LEU A 153 5.99 0.15 -0.21
C LEU A 153 6.55 -1.11 0.44
N VAL A 154 6.13 -2.28 -0.06
CA VAL A 154 6.51 -3.59 0.50
C VAL A 154 8.00 -3.86 0.33
N MET A 155 8.59 -3.44 -0.80
CA MET A 155 10.01 -3.64 -1.14
C MET A 155 10.95 -2.59 -0.53
N ALA A 156 10.42 -1.53 0.09
CA ALA A 156 11.22 -0.42 0.58
C ALA A 156 12.28 -0.87 1.60
N ALA A 157 13.55 -0.58 1.34
CA ALA A 157 14.66 -0.79 2.26
C ALA A 157 14.86 0.36 3.24
N ASN A 158 14.42 1.57 2.84
CA ASN A 158 14.60 2.80 3.58
C ASN A 158 13.26 3.32 4.11
N VAL A 159 13.27 3.87 5.32
CA VAL A 159 12.07 4.40 5.99
C VAL A 159 11.42 5.53 5.19
N VAL A 160 12.20 6.41 4.57
CA VAL A 160 11.68 7.52 3.78
C VAL A 160 11.09 7.00 2.47
N GLN A 161 11.74 6.04 1.81
CA GLN A 161 11.19 5.34 0.65
C GLN A 161 9.85 4.68 0.99
N LEU A 162 9.76 4.00 2.13
CA LEU A 162 8.52 3.41 2.63
C LEU A 162 7.44 4.50 2.81
N PHE A 163 7.78 5.65 3.42
CA PHE A 163 6.84 6.74 3.64
C PHE A 163 6.36 7.36 2.32
N VAL A 164 7.23 7.56 1.33
CA VAL A 164 6.84 8.06 0.00
C VAL A 164 5.81 7.15 -0.66
N PHE A 165 6.04 5.84 -0.65
CA PHE A 165 5.08 4.89 -1.21
C PHE A 165 3.82 4.74 -0.35
N TRP A 166 3.92 4.90 0.97
CA TRP A 166 2.79 4.98 1.89
C TRP A 166 1.83 6.11 1.52
N GLU A 167 2.38 7.27 1.21
CA GLU A 167 1.66 8.44 0.76
C GLU A 167 1.05 8.23 -0.64
N LEU A 168 1.80 7.60 -1.54
CA LEU A 168 1.35 7.32 -2.90
C LEU A 168 0.19 6.32 -2.93
N VAL A 169 0.21 5.28 -2.08
CA VAL A 169 -0.93 4.38 -1.88
C VAL A 169 -2.16 5.15 -1.41
N GLY A 170 -2.00 6.11 -0.49
CA GLY A 170 -3.07 7.00 -0.05
C GLY A 170 -3.65 7.84 -1.18
N LEU A 171 -2.81 8.44 -2.02
CA LEU A 171 -3.24 9.20 -3.19
C LEU A 171 -3.98 8.33 -4.20
N CYS A 172 -3.45 7.14 -4.50
CA CYS A 172 -4.10 6.21 -5.43
C CYS A 172 -5.48 5.77 -4.92
N SER A 173 -5.63 5.53 -3.61
CA SER A 173 -6.92 5.19 -3.02
C SER A 173 -7.93 6.33 -3.16
N TYR A 174 -7.50 7.59 -2.97
CA TYR A 174 -8.33 8.77 -3.24
C TYR A 174 -8.86 8.79 -4.68
N LEU A 175 -7.97 8.57 -5.67
CA LEU A 175 -8.33 8.55 -7.09
C LEU A 175 -9.29 7.40 -7.44
N LEU A 176 -9.14 6.27 -6.77
CA LEU A 176 -9.93 5.07 -7.03
C LEU A 176 -11.28 5.08 -6.30
N ILE A 177 -11.35 5.55 -5.05
CA ILE A 177 -12.61 5.73 -4.31
C ILE A 177 -13.45 6.80 -5.02
N GLY A 178 -12.82 7.90 -5.40
CA GLY A 178 -13.44 8.99 -6.15
C GLY A 178 -13.52 8.74 -7.66
N PHE A 179 -13.42 7.49 -8.11
CA PHE A 179 -13.43 7.18 -9.55
C PHE A 179 -14.68 7.72 -10.26
N TRP A 180 -15.82 7.62 -9.59
CA TRP A 180 -17.10 8.19 -10.02
C TRP A 180 -17.30 9.63 -9.50
N PHE A 181 -16.32 10.51 -9.68
CA PHE A 181 -16.28 11.86 -9.11
C PHE A 181 -17.47 12.75 -9.49
N HIS A 182 -18.22 12.39 -10.53
CA HIS A 182 -19.48 13.05 -10.89
C HIS A 182 -20.60 12.81 -9.86
N ARG A 183 -20.48 11.75 -9.06
CA ARG A 183 -21.40 11.48 -7.95
C ARG A 183 -20.91 12.22 -6.71
N PRO A 184 -21.73 13.15 -6.14
CA PRO A 184 -21.33 13.90 -4.96
C PRO A 184 -20.92 13.01 -3.77
N ALA A 185 -21.61 11.85 -3.60
CA ALA A 185 -21.32 10.88 -2.57
C ALA A 185 -19.91 10.28 -2.73
N ALA A 186 -19.53 9.85 -3.95
CA ALA A 186 -18.21 9.30 -4.22
C ALA A 186 -17.09 10.35 -4.06
N ALA A 187 -17.32 11.59 -4.49
CA ALA A 187 -16.39 12.69 -4.29
C ALA A 187 -16.21 13.04 -2.81
N ALA A 188 -17.28 13.03 -2.01
CA ALA A 188 -17.23 13.26 -0.57
C ALA A 188 -16.53 12.11 0.16
N ALA A 189 -16.82 10.86 -0.21
CA ALA A 189 -16.17 9.66 0.33
C ALA A 189 -14.65 9.67 0.08
N ALA A 190 -14.21 10.01 -1.13
CA ALA A 190 -12.80 10.12 -1.47
C ALA A 190 -12.10 11.19 -0.63
N LYS A 191 -12.67 12.39 -0.52
CA LYS A 191 -12.12 13.45 0.33
C LYS A 191 -12.02 13.03 1.80
N LYS A 192 -13.06 12.38 2.33
CA LYS A 192 -13.08 11.88 3.70
C LYS A 192 -11.98 10.84 3.90
N ALA A 193 -11.87 9.84 3.02
CA ALA A 193 -10.84 8.82 3.09
C ALA A 193 -9.44 9.44 3.08
N PHE A 194 -9.18 10.39 2.19
CA PHE A 194 -7.89 11.06 2.09
C PHE A 194 -7.56 11.85 3.36
N ILE A 195 -8.49 12.66 3.89
CA ILE A 195 -8.24 13.50 5.07
C ILE A 195 -8.04 12.63 6.32
N VAL A 196 -8.89 11.61 6.53
CA VAL A 196 -8.81 10.77 7.72
C VAL A 196 -7.51 9.96 7.74
N THR A 197 -7.09 9.41 6.60
CA THR A 197 -5.81 8.69 6.52
C THR A 197 -4.62 9.62 6.72
N ARG A 198 -4.69 10.89 6.25
CA ARG A 198 -3.64 11.90 6.48
C ARG A 198 -3.43 12.24 7.95
N VAL A 199 -4.48 12.24 8.73
CA VAL A 199 -4.33 12.42 10.20
C VAL A 199 -3.47 11.31 10.79
N GLY A 200 -3.66 10.07 10.35
CA GLY A 200 -2.79 8.94 10.72
C GLY A 200 -1.36 9.11 10.21
N ASP A 201 -1.21 9.47 8.93
CA ASP A 201 0.09 9.64 8.28
C ASP A 201 0.93 10.75 8.93
N PHE A 202 0.29 11.80 9.47
CA PHE A 202 0.98 12.84 10.22
C PHE A 202 1.62 12.32 11.51
N GLY A 203 0.93 11.44 12.25
CA GLY A 203 1.49 10.76 13.43
C GLY A 203 2.70 9.90 13.05
N PHE A 204 2.61 9.16 11.95
CA PHE A 204 3.71 8.37 11.42
C PHE A 204 4.90 9.24 11.01
N LEU A 205 4.68 10.35 10.32
CA LEU A 205 5.75 11.29 9.93
C LEU A 205 6.50 11.84 11.14
N ILE A 206 5.78 12.26 12.18
CA ILE A 206 6.42 12.75 13.43
C ILE A 206 7.28 11.65 14.06
N ALA A 207 6.79 10.40 14.09
CA ALA A 207 7.55 9.28 14.61
C ALA A 207 8.84 9.04 13.82
N LEU A 208 8.78 9.11 12.48
CA LEU A 208 9.94 8.98 11.61
C LEU A 208 10.96 10.11 11.83
N MET A 209 10.50 11.34 11.90
CA MET A 209 11.38 12.48 12.19
C MET A 209 12.04 12.34 13.57
N TYR A 210 11.30 11.91 14.56
CA TYR A 210 11.84 11.72 15.90
C TYR A 210 12.86 10.57 15.95
N LEU A 211 12.57 9.47 15.28
CA LEU A 211 13.52 8.36 15.11
C LEU A 211 14.81 8.85 14.43
N PHE A 212 14.68 9.58 13.32
CA PHE A 212 15.79 10.18 12.60
C PHE A 212 16.70 11.02 13.53
N PHE A 213 16.13 11.97 14.27
CA PHE A 213 16.92 12.83 15.17
C PHE A 213 17.61 12.06 16.30
N LYS A 214 17.08 10.88 16.66
CA LYS A 214 17.69 10.04 17.71
C LYS A 214 18.78 9.11 17.19
N THR A 215 18.75 8.75 15.92
CA THR A 215 19.65 7.74 15.35
C THR A 215 20.71 8.33 14.41
N SER A 216 20.53 9.55 13.92
CA SER A 216 21.39 10.19 12.92
C SER A 216 22.85 10.39 13.34
N THR A 217 23.14 10.40 14.62
CA THR A 217 24.52 10.56 15.16
C THR A 217 25.23 9.24 15.40
N GLU A 218 24.52 8.10 15.31
CA GLU A 218 25.02 6.81 15.80
C GLU A 218 25.43 5.83 14.69
N SER A 219 25.00 6.04 13.45
CA SER A 219 25.39 5.20 12.31
C SER A 219 25.31 5.93 10.97
N GLU A 220 26.10 5.48 9.98
CA GLU A 220 26.12 6.06 8.63
C GLU A 220 24.80 5.79 7.86
N ASN A 221 24.09 4.67 8.13
CA ASN A 221 22.90 4.21 7.39
C ASN A 221 21.63 4.17 8.26
N TYR A 222 21.46 5.16 9.11
CA TYR A 222 20.38 5.25 10.11
C TYR A 222 18.95 5.34 9.56
N LEU A 223 18.77 5.48 8.25
CA LEU A 223 17.44 5.46 7.59
C LEU A 223 17.08 4.07 7.05
N GLU A 224 18.01 3.12 7.03
CA GLU A 224 17.74 1.77 6.55
C GLU A 224 16.99 0.95 7.61
N ILE A 225 15.90 0.31 7.17
CA ILE A 225 15.01 -0.46 8.05
C ILE A 225 15.77 -1.62 8.72
N SER A 226 16.64 -2.29 7.98
CA SER A 226 17.48 -3.38 8.48
C SER A 226 18.42 -2.91 9.58
N VAL A 227 19.07 -1.75 9.39
CA VAL A 227 20.00 -1.13 10.33
C VAL A 227 19.26 -0.66 11.59
N ILE A 228 18.10 -0.02 11.43
CA ILE A 228 17.24 0.39 12.55
C ILE A 228 16.87 -0.80 13.39
N ASN A 229 16.34 -1.87 12.78
CA ASN A 229 15.87 -3.04 13.51
C ASN A 229 17.00 -3.80 14.19
N ALA A 230 18.20 -3.86 13.58
CA ALA A 230 19.36 -4.54 14.15
C ALA A 230 19.98 -3.77 15.32
N ASN A 231 20.07 -2.44 15.22
CA ASN A 231 20.76 -1.62 16.21
C ASN A 231 19.87 -1.17 17.38
N LEU A 232 18.54 -1.28 17.23
CA LEU A 232 17.59 -0.79 18.23
C LEU A 232 17.85 -1.29 19.65
N PRO A 233 18.07 -2.60 19.89
CA PRO A 233 18.35 -3.09 21.25
C PRO A 233 19.57 -2.41 21.88
N GLY A 234 20.66 -2.27 21.10
CA GLY A 234 21.88 -1.60 21.57
C GLY A 234 21.69 -0.12 21.87
N LEU A 235 20.87 0.60 21.07
CA LEU A 235 20.56 2.01 21.29
C LEU A 235 19.69 2.23 22.53
N VAL A 236 18.82 1.27 22.84
CA VAL A 236 18.00 1.30 24.06
C VAL A 236 18.87 1.00 25.28
N ASP A 237 19.72 -0.03 25.23
CA ASP A 237 20.61 -0.42 26.31
C ASP A 237 21.65 0.66 26.62
N ALA A 238 22.17 1.35 25.60
CA ALA A 238 23.07 2.50 25.74
C ALA A 238 22.38 3.78 26.25
N GLY A 239 21.05 3.80 26.35
CA GLY A 239 20.27 4.96 26.78
C GLY A 239 20.18 6.09 25.75
N VAL A 240 20.60 5.90 24.52
CA VAL A 240 20.45 6.86 23.40
C VAL A 240 18.98 7.07 23.08
N ILE A 241 18.20 5.98 23.05
CA ILE A 241 16.75 6.01 22.93
C ILE A 241 16.16 5.63 24.29
N THR A 242 15.61 6.62 25.00
CA THR A 242 14.92 6.35 26.26
C THR A 242 13.62 5.59 26.03
N ALA A 243 13.16 4.83 27.05
CA ALA A 243 11.90 4.09 26.97
C ALA A 243 10.69 5.01 26.56
N GLY A 244 10.65 6.24 27.08
CA GLY A 244 9.61 7.21 26.70
C GLY A 244 9.72 7.66 25.24
N ALA A 245 10.95 7.85 24.72
CA ALA A 245 11.17 8.18 23.32
C ALA A 245 10.72 7.03 22.40
N LEU A 246 11.05 5.80 22.75
CA LEU A 246 10.66 4.60 22.02
C LEU A 246 9.15 4.41 21.99
N THR A 247 8.48 4.64 23.14
CA THR A 247 7.01 4.62 23.24
C THR A 247 6.37 5.65 22.31
N LEU A 248 6.91 6.87 22.22
CA LEU A 248 6.39 7.90 21.31
C LEU A 248 6.58 7.52 19.85
N ILE A 249 7.74 6.95 19.47
CA ILE A 249 8.01 6.47 18.12
C ILE A 249 7.03 5.34 17.75
N ALA A 250 6.93 4.31 18.59
CA ALA A 250 6.02 3.19 18.37
C ALA A 250 4.56 3.63 18.26
N LEU A 251 4.12 4.53 19.13
CA LEU A 251 2.76 5.09 19.12
C LEU A 251 2.48 5.88 17.83
N GLY A 252 3.41 6.73 17.39
CA GLY A 252 3.25 7.49 16.16
C GLY A 252 3.20 6.60 14.91
N MET A 253 4.04 5.55 14.85
CA MET A 253 3.96 4.53 13.80
C MET A 253 2.61 3.80 13.83
N PHE A 254 2.12 3.46 15.01
CA PHE A 254 0.83 2.79 15.17
C PHE A 254 -0.35 3.70 14.78
N ILE A 255 -0.28 5.01 15.03
CA ILE A 255 -1.29 5.98 14.56
C ILE A 255 -1.37 5.96 13.02
N GLY A 256 -0.24 5.89 12.32
CA GLY A 256 -0.20 5.67 10.87
C GLY A 256 -0.89 4.36 10.45
N ALA A 257 -0.60 3.28 11.17
CA ALA A 257 -1.25 1.98 10.94
C ALA A 257 -2.77 2.04 11.17
N ILE A 258 -3.24 2.70 12.25
CA ILE A 258 -4.67 2.94 12.54
C ILE A 258 -5.34 3.64 11.35
N GLY A 259 -4.71 4.67 10.81
CA GLY A 259 -5.24 5.45 9.68
C GLY A 259 -5.47 4.60 8.44
N LYS A 260 -4.44 3.87 7.98
CA LYS A 260 -4.52 3.05 6.76
C LYS A 260 -5.36 1.78 6.95
N SER A 261 -5.26 1.13 8.12
CA SER A 261 -6.03 -0.10 8.40
C SER A 261 -7.48 0.18 8.79
N GLY A 262 -7.91 1.45 8.87
CA GLY A 262 -9.27 1.80 9.23
C GLY A 262 -9.66 1.31 10.62
N GLN A 263 -8.74 1.36 11.59
CA GLN A 263 -8.99 0.98 12.96
C GLN A 263 -9.64 2.13 13.74
N PHE A 264 -10.31 1.79 14.85
CA PHE A 264 -10.85 2.79 15.74
C PHE A 264 -9.73 3.70 16.30
N PRO A 265 -9.91 5.04 16.33
CA PRO A 265 -11.09 5.83 15.94
C PRO A 265 -11.11 6.30 14.45
N LEU A 266 -10.08 6.02 13.65
CA LEU A 266 -9.96 6.49 12.26
C LEU A 266 -10.64 5.56 11.23
N HIS A 267 -11.61 4.75 11.63
CA HIS A 267 -12.32 3.77 10.80
C HIS A 267 -13.39 4.37 9.88
N THR A 268 -13.79 5.62 10.13
CA THR A 268 -14.99 6.23 9.53
C THR A 268 -14.95 6.39 8.01
N TRP A 269 -13.77 6.33 7.39
CA TRP A 269 -13.61 6.40 5.94
C TRP A 269 -13.90 5.08 5.23
N LEU A 270 -13.72 3.95 5.94
CA LEU A 270 -13.77 2.60 5.38
C LEU A 270 -15.17 2.25 4.81
N PRO A 271 -16.30 2.45 5.54
CA PRO A 271 -17.62 2.19 5.00
C PRO A 271 -17.99 3.09 3.81
N ASP A 272 -17.54 4.33 3.81
CA ASP A 272 -17.82 5.28 2.73
C ASP A 272 -16.98 4.99 1.48
N ALA A 273 -15.81 4.37 1.62
CA ALA A 273 -14.99 3.92 0.50
C ALA A 273 -15.71 2.93 -0.43
N MET A 274 -16.81 2.33 0.02
CA MET A 274 -17.66 1.45 -0.79
C MET A 274 -18.40 2.18 -1.93
N GLU A 275 -18.39 3.50 -1.99
CA GLU A 275 -18.87 4.29 -3.13
C GLU A 275 -18.00 4.11 -4.39
N GLY A 276 -16.76 3.66 -4.24
CA GLY A 276 -15.89 3.31 -5.38
C GLY A 276 -16.33 2.05 -6.12
N PRO A 277 -15.74 1.74 -7.28
CA PRO A 277 -15.99 0.49 -8.01
C PRO A 277 -15.70 -0.75 -7.15
N THR A 278 -16.54 -1.79 -7.26
CA THR A 278 -16.41 -3.00 -6.41
C THR A 278 -15.03 -3.68 -6.49
N PRO A 279 -14.40 -3.84 -7.68
CA PRO A 279 -13.06 -4.43 -7.73
C PRO A 279 -12.00 -3.59 -7.01
N VAL A 280 -12.16 -2.25 -7.02
CA VAL A 280 -11.29 -1.34 -6.27
C VAL A 280 -11.42 -1.57 -4.78
N SER A 281 -12.65 -1.68 -4.27
CA SER A 281 -12.88 -1.96 -2.84
C SER A 281 -12.26 -3.30 -2.46
N ALA A 282 -12.40 -4.33 -3.28
CA ALA A 282 -11.77 -5.62 -3.05
C ALA A 282 -10.24 -5.52 -2.93
N LEU A 283 -9.59 -4.75 -3.81
CA LEU A 283 -8.14 -4.59 -3.79
C LEU A 283 -7.65 -3.76 -2.59
N ILE A 284 -8.29 -2.62 -2.31
CA ILE A 284 -7.92 -1.71 -1.21
C ILE A 284 -7.99 -2.43 0.14
N HIS A 285 -9.06 -3.21 0.37
CA HIS A 285 -9.35 -3.77 1.70
C HIS A 285 -8.73 -5.15 1.92
N ALA A 286 -8.46 -5.94 0.87
CA ALA A 286 -7.94 -7.29 1.02
C ALA A 286 -6.40 -7.38 1.04
N ALA A 287 -5.71 -6.76 0.08
CA ALA A 287 -4.30 -7.04 -0.16
C ALA A 287 -3.38 -5.82 -0.14
N THR A 288 -3.92 -4.61 -0.01
CA THR A 288 -3.10 -3.41 -0.21
C THR A 288 -3.19 -2.41 0.94
N MET A 289 -4.04 -1.39 0.86
CA MET A 289 -3.99 -0.27 1.79
C MET A 289 -4.22 -0.66 3.26
N VAL A 290 -5.21 -1.52 3.53
CA VAL A 290 -5.52 -1.95 4.91
C VAL A 290 -4.42 -2.85 5.47
N THR A 291 -3.87 -3.74 4.64
CA THR A 291 -2.76 -4.62 5.03
C THR A 291 -1.44 -3.86 5.18
N ALA A 292 -1.28 -2.68 4.57
CA ALA A 292 -0.09 -1.85 4.75
C ALA A 292 0.12 -1.45 6.23
N GLY A 293 -0.94 -1.18 6.99
CA GLY A 293 -0.81 -0.89 8.42
C GLY A 293 -0.36 -2.09 9.24
N VAL A 294 -0.86 -3.29 8.93
CA VAL A 294 -0.41 -4.55 9.55
C VAL A 294 1.05 -4.82 9.18
N PHE A 295 1.39 -4.65 7.90
CA PHE A 295 2.75 -4.78 7.41
C PHE A 295 3.72 -3.81 8.12
N LEU A 296 3.32 -2.56 8.36
CA LEU A 296 4.14 -1.59 9.08
C LEU A 296 4.49 -2.07 10.49
N VAL A 297 3.50 -2.56 11.25
CA VAL A 297 3.72 -3.07 12.61
C VAL A 297 4.63 -4.30 12.58
N ALA A 298 4.42 -5.22 11.63
CA ALA A 298 5.28 -6.39 11.45
C ALA A 298 6.72 -6.01 11.03
N ARG A 299 6.86 -5.02 10.14
CA ARG A 299 8.16 -4.53 9.63
C ARG A 299 9.01 -3.89 10.72
N PHE A 300 8.40 -3.18 11.64
CA PHE A 300 9.06 -2.53 12.76
C PHE A 300 8.78 -3.24 14.09
N PHE A 301 8.55 -4.56 14.05
CA PHE A 301 8.24 -5.34 15.24
C PHE A 301 9.23 -5.14 16.40
N PRO A 302 10.58 -5.03 16.19
CA PRO A 302 11.52 -4.76 17.27
C PRO A 302 11.21 -3.46 18.04
N ILE A 303 10.71 -2.41 17.39
CA ILE A 303 10.30 -1.16 18.04
C ILE A 303 9.09 -1.40 18.95
N PHE A 304 8.13 -2.18 18.49
CA PHE A 304 6.92 -2.51 19.25
C PHE A 304 7.22 -3.47 20.41
N GLU A 305 8.07 -4.47 20.19
CA GLU A 305 8.48 -5.45 21.21
C GLU A 305 9.12 -4.78 22.43
N HIS A 306 9.96 -3.75 22.22
CA HIS A 306 10.59 -2.98 23.28
C HIS A 306 9.68 -1.89 23.87
N SER A 307 8.40 -1.83 23.46
CA SER A 307 7.39 -0.88 23.96
C SER A 307 6.13 -1.60 24.44
N PRO A 308 6.14 -2.26 25.63
CA PRO A 308 5.01 -3.08 26.11
C PRO A 308 3.69 -2.31 26.21
N ASP A 309 3.76 -1.04 26.60
CA ASP A 309 2.58 -0.19 26.69
C ASP A 309 1.90 0.02 25.33
N VAL A 310 2.69 0.21 24.26
CA VAL A 310 2.15 0.35 22.91
C VAL A 310 1.62 -0.98 22.40
N MET A 311 2.27 -2.11 22.69
CA MET A 311 1.75 -3.44 22.36
C MET A 311 0.39 -3.70 23.00
N MET A 312 0.21 -3.27 24.23
CA MET A 312 -1.11 -3.33 24.90
C MET A 312 -2.14 -2.45 24.19
N ILE A 313 -1.77 -1.23 23.78
CA ILE A 313 -2.64 -0.33 23.01
C ILE A 313 -3.01 -0.97 21.66
N VAL A 314 -2.05 -1.56 20.93
CA VAL A 314 -2.30 -2.29 19.68
C VAL A 314 -3.34 -3.38 19.87
N THR A 315 -3.20 -4.18 20.94
CA THR A 315 -4.13 -5.27 21.28
C THR A 315 -5.53 -4.75 21.58
N ILE A 316 -5.64 -3.70 22.41
CA ILE A 316 -6.93 -3.11 22.79
C ILE A 316 -7.62 -2.49 21.56
N ILE A 317 -6.91 -1.68 20.79
CA ILE A 317 -7.49 -1.04 19.58
C ILE A 317 -7.91 -2.09 18.55
N GLY A 318 -7.10 -3.13 18.34
CA GLY A 318 -7.47 -4.24 17.46
C GLY A 318 -8.74 -4.96 17.92
N GLY A 319 -8.83 -5.31 19.20
CA GLY A 319 -10.01 -5.96 19.79
C GLY A 319 -11.26 -5.09 19.74
N VAL A 320 -11.15 -3.81 20.11
CA VAL A 320 -12.25 -2.84 20.02
C VAL A 320 -12.72 -2.70 18.56
N THR A 321 -11.78 -2.57 17.63
CA THR A 321 -12.12 -2.42 16.20
C THR A 321 -12.88 -3.66 15.70
N ALA A 322 -12.41 -4.86 16.02
CA ALA A 322 -13.05 -6.10 15.59
C ALA A 322 -14.51 -6.20 16.07
N ILE A 323 -14.75 -5.95 17.37
CA ILE A 323 -16.10 -6.00 17.95
C ILE A 323 -16.98 -4.88 17.36
N PHE A 324 -16.46 -3.66 17.30
CA PHE A 324 -17.19 -2.51 16.81
C PHE A 324 -17.58 -2.67 15.34
N ALA A 325 -16.64 -3.11 14.49
CA ALA A 325 -16.91 -3.35 13.08
C ALA A 325 -17.93 -4.46 12.87
N ALA A 326 -17.87 -5.54 13.66
CA ALA A 326 -18.87 -6.62 13.61
C ALA A 326 -20.27 -6.09 13.94
N THR A 327 -20.42 -5.22 14.94
CA THR A 327 -21.73 -4.61 15.27
C THR A 327 -22.24 -3.69 14.16
N MET A 328 -21.35 -2.97 13.46
CA MET A 328 -21.72 -2.18 12.28
C MET A 328 -22.20 -3.05 11.12
N GLY A 329 -21.58 -4.20 10.90
CA GLY A 329 -21.99 -5.19 9.89
C GLY A 329 -23.42 -5.71 10.12
N LEU A 330 -23.83 -5.93 11.37
CA LEU A 330 -25.17 -6.40 11.71
C LEU A 330 -26.30 -5.42 11.32
N VAL A 331 -26.02 -4.13 11.25
CA VAL A 331 -27.01 -3.11 10.91
C VAL A 331 -26.87 -2.58 9.48
N ALA A 332 -25.88 -3.07 8.73
CA ALA A 332 -25.67 -2.65 7.35
C ALA A 332 -26.70 -3.30 6.41
N ASN A 333 -27.34 -2.48 5.56
CA ASN A 333 -28.29 -2.93 4.55
C ASN A 333 -27.66 -3.23 3.18
N ASP A 334 -26.38 -2.93 3.01
CA ASP A 334 -25.63 -3.13 1.77
C ASP A 334 -24.58 -4.22 1.98
N ILE A 335 -24.66 -5.30 1.19
CA ILE A 335 -23.73 -6.44 1.25
C ILE A 335 -22.25 -6.01 1.07
N LYS A 336 -22.03 -4.92 0.37
CA LYS A 336 -20.69 -4.36 0.17
C LYS A 336 -20.13 -3.69 1.44
N ARG A 337 -21.05 -3.21 2.32
CA ARG A 337 -20.68 -2.60 3.61
C ARG A 337 -20.58 -3.62 4.74
N VAL A 338 -21.28 -4.76 4.63
CA VAL A 338 -21.14 -5.92 5.54
C VAL A 338 -19.77 -6.56 5.39
#